data_c567449e0323d413cc30f20935ed4c9b
#
_entry.id   c567449e0323d413cc30f20935ed4c9b
#
_cell.length_a   1.000
_cell.length_b   1.000
_cell.length_c   1.000
_cell.angle_alpha   90.00
_cell.angle_beta   90.00
_cell.angle_gamma   90.00
#
_symmetry.space_group_name_H-M   'P 1'
#
loop_
_entity.id
_entity.type
_entity.pdbx_description
1 polymer ?
#
loop_
_entity_poly.entity_id
_entity_poly.type
_entity_poly.pdbx_seq_one_letter_code
_entity_poly.pdbx_strand_id
1 'polypeptide(L)'
;MDEIERKEAESPINPLDAQFQSLALTNMEPLSPNSKEFKTIEEYVRDSHGQTHGHIKGKVKHVFRIERASETQAWQKGGFDQVGDGERMLLWHGSRSTNFAGILKQGLRIAPPEAPVNGYMFGKGVYFADIYSKSAGYCYPSYSNNIGVLMLCEVAVKPFYERHDAEYNANESCKKAGKRATKGIGKNQPQKWKDAGVALGVDELKGCHMPDGKPGYDAQLPGWLQYNEYIVYDIAQIRVKYLLMINM
;
A
#
# COMPACT_ATOMS: atom_id res chain seq x y z
N MET A 1 5.37 59.01 -21.94
CA MET A 1 5.08 58.69 -20.51
C MET A 1 4.97 57.19 -20.47
N ASP A 2 6.06 56.57 -20.06
CA ASP A 2 6.22 55.13 -20.12
C ASP A 2 5.51 54.51 -18.92
N GLU A 3 4.40 53.84 -19.19
CA GLU A 3 3.82 52.89 -18.21
C GLU A 3 4.79 51.73 -18.09
N ILE A 4 5.64 51.82 -17.07
CA ILE A 4 6.41 50.69 -16.61
C ILE A 4 5.39 49.76 -15.99
N GLU A 5 4.94 48.73 -16.73
CA GLU A 5 4.29 47.55 -16.20
C GLU A 5 5.21 47.02 -15.10
N ARG A 6 4.85 47.27 -13.84
CA ARG A 6 5.40 46.55 -12.72
C ARG A 6 4.92 45.08 -12.88
N LYS A 7 5.74 44.27 -13.54
CA LYS A 7 5.69 42.83 -13.31
C LYS A 7 5.87 42.64 -11.83
N GLU A 8 4.80 42.33 -11.12
CA GLU A 8 4.90 41.75 -9.78
C GLU A 8 5.83 40.57 -9.91
N ALA A 9 7.04 40.71 -9.36
CA ALA A 9 7.95 39.60 -9.24
C ALA A 9 7.23 38.57 -8.39
N GLU A 10 6.76 37.48 -9.01
CA GLU A 10 6.24 36.33 -8.29
C GLU A 10 7.29 35.97 -7.22
N SER A 11 6.89 36.00 -5.96
CA SER A 11 7.77 35.59 -4.88
C SER A 11 8.32 34.21 -5.23
N PRO A 12 9.66 34.00 -5.17
CA PRO A 12 10.24 32.73 -5.57
C PRO A 12 9.59 31.61 -4.75
N ILE A 13 9.06 30.60 -5.44
CA ILE A 13 8.42 29.44 -4.80
C ILE A 13 9.39 28.85 -3.78
N ASN A 14 8.93 28.62 -2.55
CA ASN A 14 9.74 27.95 -1.54
C ASN A 14 10.27 26.63 -2.11
N PRO A 15 11.57 26.31 -1.98
CA PRO A 15 12.14 25.07 -2.51
C PRO A 15 11.40 23.79 -2.04
N LEU A 16 10.86 23.78 -0.83
CA LEU A 16 10.06 22.66 -0.31
C LEU A 16 8.72 22.55 -1.04
N ASP A 17 8.07 23.67 -1.34
CA ASP A 17 6.82 23.68 -2.10
C ASP A 17 7.05 23.22 -3.54
N ALA A 18 8.16 23.66 -4.16
CA ALA A 18 8.55 23.19 -5.49
C ALA A 18 8.82 21.67 -5.50
N GLN A 19 9.49 21.15 -4.47
CA GLN A 19 9.69 19.71 -4.31
C GLN A 19 8.37 18.97 -4.12
N PHE A 20 7.48 19.47 -3.28
CA PHE A 20 6.16 18.88 -3.06
C PHE A 20 5.34 18.86 -4.36
N GLN A 21 5.28 19.97 -5.08
CA GLN A 21 4.60 20.04 -6.38
C GLN A 21 5.14 19.01 -7.38
N SER A 22 6.45 18.72 -7.32
CA SER A 22 7.09 17.73 -8.19
C SER A 22 6.64 16.28 -7.93
N LEU A 23 6.04 15.99 -6.77
CA LEU A 23 5.53 14.66 -6.42
C LEU A 23 4.22 14.31 -7.13
N ALA A 24 3.57 15.27 -7.79
CA ALA A 24 2.29 15.08 -8.48
C ALA A 24 1.17 14.49 -7.58
N LEU A 25 1.22 14.80 -6.29
CA LEU A 25 0.15 14.52 -5.34
C LEU A 25 -0.92 15.60 -5.43
N THR A 26 -2.17 15.22 -5.40
CA THR A 26 -3.31 16.17 -5.27
C THR A 26 -3.62 16.50 -3.82
N ASN A 27 -3.27 15.58 -2.92
CA ASN A 27 -3.40 15.81 -1.48
C ASN A 27 -2.30 15.07 -0.71
N MET A 28 -1.80 15.69 0.36
CA MET A 28 -0.98 15.06 1.39
C MET A 28 -1.26 15.77 2.72
N GLU A 29 -2.11 15.17 3.53
CA GLU A 29 -2.60 15.76 4.78
C GLU A 29 -2.16 14.92 5.98
N PRO A 30 -1.47 15.51 6.98
CA PRO A 30 -1.12 14.80 8.20
C PRO A 30 -2.35 14.52 9.05
N LEU A 31 -2.48 13.29 9.53
CA LEU A 31 -3.55 12.91 10.45
C LEU A 31 -3.19 13.32 11.88
N SER A 32 -4.17 13.86 12.59
CA SER A 32 -4.04 14.09 14.04
C SER A 32 -3.90 12.75 14.78
N PRO A 33 -2.93 12.58 15.69
CA PRO A 33 -2.80 11.37 16.51
C PRO A 33 -4.04 11.06 17.36
N ASN A 34 -4.89 12.05 17.61
CA ASN A 34 -6.13 11.87 18.35
C ASN A 34 -7.32 11.48 17.47
N SER A 35 -7.17 11.51 16.15
CA SER A 35 -8.24 11.13 15.23
C SER A 35 -8.56 9.64 15.31
N LYS A 36 -9.81 9.27 15.05
CA LYS A 36 -10.23 7.87 14.91
C LYS A 36 -9.41 7.14 13.84
N GLU A 37 -9.19 7.80 12.74
CA GLU A 37 -8.47 7.26 11.57
C GLU A 37 -7.02 6.89 11.93
N PHE A 38 -6.28 7.80 12.58
CA PHE A 38 -4.91 7.52 13.04
C PHE A 38 -4.87 6.34 14.00
N LYS A 39 -5.75 6.33 15.01
CA LYS A 39 -5.81 5.25 16.02
C LYS A 39 -6.14 3.90 15.40
N THR A 40 -7.06 3.85 14.45
CA THR A 40 -7.39 2.61 13.74
C THR A 40 -6.22 2.09 12.91
N ILE A 41 -5.45 2.98 12.26
CA ILE A 41 -4.23 2.59 11.54
C ILE A 41 -3.15 2.12 12.51
N GLU A 42 -2.97 2.79 13.63
CA GLU A 42 -2.03 2.38 14.68
C GLU A 42 -2.39 1.01 15.27
N GLU A 43 -3.68 0.72 15.46
CA GLU A 43 -4.17 -0.60 15.85
C GLU A 43 -3.86 -1.65 14.78
N TYR A 44 -4.04 -1.33 13.50
CA TYR A 44 -3.72 -2.23 12.41
C TYR A 44 -2.21 -2.55 12.39
N VAL A 45 -1.32 -1.57 12.61
CA VAL A 45 0.13 -1.80 12.77
C VAL A 45 0.40 -2.73 13.96
N ARG A 46 -0.19 -2.43 15.13
CA ARG A 46 0.03 -3.19 16.37
C ARG A 46 -0.45 -4.63 16.27
N ASP A 47 -1.62 -4.85 15.70
CA ASP A 47 -2.31 -6.14 15.74
C ASP A 47 -1.89 -7.06 14.59
N SER A 48 -1.46 -6.53 13.45
CA SER A 48 -1.04 -7.34 12.29
C SER A 48 0.46 -7.70 12.31
N HIS A 49 0.91 -8.32 13.38
CA HIS A 49 2.26 -8.85 13.52
C HIS A 49 2.31 -10.34 13.26
N GLY A 50 3.27 -10.75 12.42
CA GLY A 50 3.52 -12.16 12.14
C GLY A 50 4.33 -12.84 13.26
N GLN A 51 4.06 -14.11 13.51
CA GLN A 51 4.72 -14.88 14.58
C GLN A 51 6.25 -14.93 14.44
N THR A 52 6.76 -14.97 13.21
CA THR A 52 8.21 -15.04 12.94
C THR A 52 8.88 -13.66 12.91
N HIS A 53 8.11 -12.58 13.04
CA HIS A 53 8.57 -11.19 12.94
C HIS A 53 8.70 -10.48 14.30
N GLY A 54 8.91 -11.20 15.39
CA GLY A 54 8.98 -10.62 16.72
C GLY A 54 10.11 -9.58 16.92
N HIS A 55 11.10 -9.58 16.04
CA HIS A 55 12.18 -8.59 16.00
C HIS A 55 11.78 -7.27 15.31
N ILE A 56 10.73 -7.28 14.49
CA ILE A 56 10.24 -6.08 13.80
C ILE A 56 9.30 -5.35 14.75
N LYS A 57 9.75 -4.21 15.26
CA LYS A 57 8.92 -3.33 16.07
C LYS A 57 8.32 -2.24 15.18
N GLY A 58 7.25 -1.62 15.62
CA GLY A 58 6.64 -0.53 14.87
C GLY A 58 5.97 0.45 15.80
N LYS A 59 6.52 1.66 15.92
CA LYS A 59 5.87 2.78 16.58
C LYS A 59 5.52 3.82 15.52
N VAL A 60 4.24 3.99 15.25
CA VAL A 60 3.74 4.99 14.30
C VAL A 60 4.15 6.38 14.79
N LYS A 61 4.82 7.13 13.93
CA LYS A 61 5.23 8.52 14.18
C LYS A 61 4.28 9.51 13.51
N HIS A 62 4.08 9.30 12.22
CA HIS A 62 3.21 10.15 11.40
C HIS A 62 2.43 9.28 10.43
N VAL A 63 1.22 9.70 10.16
CA VAL A 63 0.37 9.15 9.10
C VAL A 63 -0.09 10.32 8.24
N PHE A 64 0.05 10.19 6.95
CA PHE A 64 -0.44 11.17 5.98
C PHE A 64 -1.48 10.49 5.10
N ARG A 65 -2.64 11.12 4.96
CA ARG A 65 -3.59 10.78 3.91
C ARG A 65 -3.06 11.36 2.61
N ILE A 66 -2.94 10.53 1.58
CA ILE A 66 -2.42 10.98 0.28
C ILE A 66 -3.38 10.62 -0.84
N GLU A 67 -3.36 11.43 -1.89
CA GLU A 67 -4.14 11.20 -3.09
C GLU A 67 -3.34 11.59 -4.33
N ARG A 68 -3.56 10.83 -5.40
CA ARG A 68 -2.98 11.05 -6.73
C ARG A 68 -4.11 11.03 -7.76
N ALA A 69 -4.32 12.15 -8.47
CA ALA A 69 -5.37 12.25 -9.49
C ALA A 69 -5.22 11.18 -10.58
N SER A 70 -3.98 10.88 -10.98
CA SER A 70 -3.70 9.85 -11.99
C SER A 70 -4.13 8.45 -11.56
N GLU A 71 -3.97 8.10 -10.27
CA GLU A 71 -4.42 6.81 -9.73
C GLU A 71 -5.95 6.77 -9.66
N THR A 72 -6.59 7.82 -9.16
CA THR A 72 -8.05 7.92 -9.09
C THR A 72 -8.68 7.83 -10.48
N GLN A 73 -8.13 8.50 -11.49
CA GLN A 73 -8.61 8.41 -12.87
C GLN A 73 -8.44 7.01 -13.46
N ALA A 74 -7.28 6.38 -13.26
CA ALA A 74 -7.03 5.02 -13.73
C ALA A 74 -7.97 4.00 -13.06
N TRP A 75 -8.19 4.16 -11.77
CA TRP A 75 -9.11 3.36 -10.95
C TRP A 75 -10.55 3.44 -11.48
N GLN A 76 -11.07 4.65 -11.70
CA GLN A 76 -12.40 4.87 -12.24
C GLN A 76 -12.53 4.32 -13.67
N LYS A 77 -11.54 4.58 -14.53
CA LYS A 77 -11.51 4.04 -15.88
C LYS A 77 -11.48 2.51 -15.90
N GLY A 78 -10.84 1.88 -14.92
CA GLY A 78 -10.81 0.43 -14.73
C GLY A 78 -12.10 -0.14 -14.12
N GLY A 79 -13.05 0.70 -13.69
CA GLY A 79 -14.31 0.28 -13.05
C GLY A 79 -14.13 -0.27 -11.64
N PHE A 80 -13.01 0.05 -10.99
CA PHE A 80 -12.70 -0.50 -9.66
C PHE A 80 -13.44 0.22 -8.52
N ASP A 81 -14.05 1.36 -8.80
CA ASP A 81 -15.01 2.05 -7.92
C ASP A 81 -16.39 1.38 -7.85
N GLN A 82 -16.69 0.52 -8.82
CA GLN A 82 -17.97 -0.17 -8.98
C GLN A 82 -17.95 -1.64 -8.50
N VAL A 83 -16.82 -2.11 -7.98
CA VAL A 83 -16.67 -3.51 -7.53
C VAL A 83 -17.43 -3.76 -6.24
N GLY A 84 -17.81 -5.04 -6.01
CA GLY A 84 -18.61 -5.44 -4.87
C GLY A 84 -17.94 -5.27 -3.51
N ASP A 85 -18.74 -5.38 -2.46
CA ASP A 85 -18.27 -5.35 -1.07
C ASP A 85 -17.19 -6.40 -0.82
N GLY A 86 -16.08 -5.97 -0.19
CA GLY A 86 -14.92 -6.81 0.10
C GLY A 86 -14.11 -7.24 -1.12
N GLU A 87 -14.41 -6.78 -2.34
CA GLU A 87 -13.53 -7.01 -3.50
C GLU A 87 -12.30 -6.10 -3.51
N ARG A 88 -12.36 -5.00 -2.76
CA ARG A 88 -11.24 -4.10 -2.45
C ARG A 88 -10.71 -4.39 -1.06
N MET A 89 -9.41 -4.30 -0.90
CA MET A 89 -8.75 -4.53 0.39
C MET A 89 -7.74 -3.43 0.68
N LEU A 90 -7.62 -3.05 1.95
CA LEU A 90 -6.63 -2.09 2.43
C LEU A 90 -5.39 -2.87 2.87
N LEU A 91 -4.33 -2.83 2.06
CA LEU A 91 -3.16 -3.69 2.17
C LEU A 91 -1.86 -2.90 2.33
N TRP A 92 -0.87 -3.53 2.94
CA TRP A 92 0.45 -2.97 3.19
C TRP A 92 1.39 -3.14 1.99
N HIS A 93 2.15 -2.08 1.71
CA HIS A 93 3.32 -2.14 0.84
C HIS A 93 4.50 -1.44 1.50
N GLY A 94 5.64 -2.13 1.61
CA GLY A 94 6.88 -1.61 2.17
C GLY A 94 7.96 -1.51 1.11
N SER A 95 8.77 -0.46 1.18
CA SER A 95 9.93 -0.25 0.32
C SER A 95 11.00 0.54 1.06
N ARG A 96 12.21 0.54 0.54
CA ARG A 96 13.29 1.38 1.09
C ARG A 96 12.93 2.86 0.99
N SER A 97 13.31 3.64 1.98
CA SER A 97 13.03 5.10 2.02
C SER A 97 13.51 5.83 0.77
N THR A 98 14.63 5.39 0.17
CA THR A 98 15.20 5.95 -1.07
C THR A 98 14.28 5.83 -2.29
N ASN A 99 13.33 4.89 -2.27
CA ASN A 99 12.42 4.66 -3.40
C ASN A 99 11.19 5.58 -3.35
N PHE A 100 10.90 6.19 -2.19
CA PHE A 100 9.64 6.89 -1.98
C PHE A 100 9.48 8.16 -2.81
N ALA A 101 10.56 8.89 -3.10
CA ALA A 101 10.48 10.02 -4.02
C ALA A 101 9.96 9.60 -5.40
N GLY A 102 10.46 8.49 -5.94
CA GLY A 102 9.99 7.92 -7.20
C GLY A 102 8.56 7.37 -7.11
N ILE A 103 8.23 6.67 -6.03
CA ILE A 103 6.89 6.11 -5.81
C ILE A 103 5.85 7.22 -5.67
N LEU A 104 6.13 8.26 -4.89
CA LEU A 104 5.21 9.38 -4.72
C LEU A 104 5.02 10.15 -6.04
N LYS A 105 6.08 10.28 -6.85
CA LYS A 105 6.00 10.97 -8.15
C LYS A 105 5.28 10.17 -9.22
N GLN A 106 5.51 8.86 -9.30
CA GLN A 106 5.07 8.02 -10.45
C GLN A 106 4.03 6.97 -10.08
N GLY A 107 3.75 6.77 -8.77
CA GLY A 107 2.98 5.63 -8.28
C GLY A 107 3.80 4.34 -8.20
N LEU A 108 3.15 3.28 -7.75
CA LEU A 108 3.73 1.93 -7.78
C LEU A 108 3.82 1.43 -9.22
N ARG A 109 4.93 0.78 -9.54
CA ARG A 109 5.22 0.26 -10.89
C ARG A 109 5.45 -1.24 -10.86
N ILE A 110 5.07 -1.93 -11.93
CA ILE A 110 5.33 -3.36 -12.09
C ILE A 110 6.77 -3.55 -12.59
N ALA A 111 7.57 -4.26 -11.78
CA ALA A 111 8.95 -4.66 -12.12
C ALA A 111 9.74 -3.52 -12.82
N PRO A 112 9.89 -2.34 -12.20
CA PRO A 112 10.66 -1.27 -12.82
C PRO A 112 12.11 -1.72 -13.02
N PRO A 113 12.84 -1.19 -14.01
CA PRO A 113 14.20 -1.62 -14.33
C PRO A 113 15.17 -1.57 -13.15
N GLU A 114 14.89 -0.69 -12.18
CA GLU A 114 15.70 -0.50 -10.97
C GLU A 114 15.40 -1.55 -9.87
N ALA A 115 14.29 -2.29 -10.02
CA ALA A 115 13.92 -3.30 -9.02
C ALA A 115 14.83 -4.54 -9.14
N PRO A 116 15.12 -5.22 -8.02
CA PRO A 116 15.84 -6.48 -8.05
C PRO A 116 15.13 -7.50 -8.95
N VAL A 117 15.90 -8.26 -9.72
CA VAL A 117 15.34 -9.32 -10.60
C VAL A 117 14.84 -10.52 -9.82
N ASN A 118 15.11 -10.59 -8.51
CA ASN A 118 14.82 -11.70 -7.61
C ASN A 118 13.55 -11.42 -6.78
N GLY A 119 12.82 -12.46 -6.40
CA GLY A 119 11.68 -12.36 -5.48
C GLY A 119 10.31 -12.32 -6.15
N TYR A 120 10.23 -12.61 -7.44
CA TYR A 120 8.95 -12.67 -8.16
C TYR A 120 8.33 -14.07 -8.10
N MET A 121 8.06 -14.54 -6.89
CA MET A 121 7.49 -15.87 -6.66
C MET A 121 6.19 -16.12 -7.42
N PHE A 122 5.40 -15.06 -7.64
CA PHE A 122 4.13 -15.09 -8.38
C PHE A 122 4.16 -14.17 -9.61
N GLY A 123 5.32 -14.10 -10.29
CA GLY A 123 5.51 -13.29 -11.49
C GLY A 123 5.67 -11.79 -11.22
N LYS A 124 5.83 -11.06 -12.30
CA LYS A 124 6.03 -9.61 -12.27
C LYS A 124 4.72 -8.89 -11.98
N GLY A 125 4.57 -8.36 -10.79
CA GLY A 125 3.42 -7.63 -10.30
C GLY A 125 3.80 -6.71 -9.15
N VAL A 126 2.83 -6.00 -8.59
CA VAL A 126 2.98 -5.25 -7.34
C VAL A 126 2.49 -6.12 -6.20
N TYR A 127 3.34 -6.29 -5.18
CA TYR A 127 3.13 -7.20 -4.05
C TYR A 127 2.65 -6.44 -2.82
N PHE A 128 1.62 -6.98 -2.19
CA PHE A 128 1.03 -6.46 -0.96
C PHE A 128 0.91 -7.54 0.11
N ALA A 129 0.76 -7.11 1.35
CA ALA A 129 0.48 -8.00 2.49
C ALA A 129 -0.68 -7.48 3.33
N ASP A 130 -1.39 -8.40 3.97
CA ASP A 130 -2.40 -8.11 4.99
C ASP A 130 -1.80 -8.04 6.41
N ILE A 131 -0.53 -8.37 6.55
CA ILE A 131 0.23 -8.31 7.79
C ILE A 131 1.31 -7.23 7.68
N TYR A 132 1.25 -6.22 8.57
CA TYR A 132 2.18 -5.10 8.63
C TYR A 132 3.64 -5.54 8.65
N SER A 133 3.98 -6.44 9.58
CA SER A 133 5.38 -6.83 9.80
C SER A 133 6.02 -7.52 8.59
N LYS A 134 5.22 -8.14 7.70
CA LYS A 134 5.73 -8.67 6.45
C LYS A 134 6.20 -7.55 5.52
N SER A 135 5.38 -6.53 5.31
CA SER A 135 5.76 -5.38 4.47
C SER A 135 6.88 -4.54 5.11
N ALA A 136 6.88 -4.43 6.44
CA ALA A 136 7.91 -3.72 7.20
C ALA A 136 9.31 -4.29 6.98
N GLY A 137 9.44 -5.58 6.77
CA GLY A 137 10.70 -6.24 6.44
C GLY A 137 11.40 -5.71 5.18
N TYR A 138 10.65 -5.07 4.27
CA TYR A 138 11.19 -4.48 3.03
C TYR A 138 11.62 -3.03 3.17
N CYS A 139 11.44 -2.41 4.34
CA CYS A 139 11.78 -1.00 4.57
C CYS A 139 13.27 -0.79 4.81
N TYR A 140 13.99 -1.79 5.31
CA TYR A 140 15.41 -1.70 5.68
C TYR A 140 15.73 -0.47 6.53
N PRO A 141 15.09 -0.30 7.71
CA PRO A 141 15.12 0.94 8.49
C PRO A 141 16.51 1.30 9.02
N SER A 142 17.43 0.35 9.13
CA SER A 142 18.82 0.59 9.53
C SER A 142 19.55 1.60 8.64
N TYR A 143 19.14 1.72 7.37
CA TYR A 143 19.72 2.71 6.44
C TYR A 143 19.06 4.11 6.55
N SER A 144 18.03 4.27 7.37
CA SER A 144 17.24 5.50 7.51
C SER A 144 16.96 5.86 8.98
N ASN A 145 17.98 5.73 9.81
CA ASN A 145 17.92 6.08 11.24
C ASN A 145 16.75 5.40 11.98
N ASN A 146 16.54 4.11 11.68
CA ASN A 146 15.42 3.29 12.18
C ASN A 146 14.02 3.82 11.84
N ILE A 147 13.91 4.65 10.81
CA ILE A 147 12.63 5.10 10.29
C ILE A 147 12.30 4.31 9.03
N GLY A 148 11.24 3.53 9.09
CA GLY A 148 10.63 2.90 7.91
C GLY A 148 9.52 3.76 7.35
N VAL A 149 9.35 3.70 6.03
CA VAL A 149 8.22 4.31 5.35
C VAL A 149 7.39 3.20 4.71
N LEU A 150 6.10 3.17 5.01
CA LEU A 150 5.15 2.21 4.45
C LEU A 150 3.96 2.91 3.81
N MET A 151 3.30 2.20 2.94
CA MET A 151 2.03 2.62 2.38
C MET A 151 0.92 1.67 2.79
N LEU A 152 -0.26 2.23 3.05
CA LEU A 152 -1.52 1.51 2.98
C LEU A 152 -2.18 1.87 1.66
N CYS A 153 -2.47 0.85 0.88
CA CYS A 153 -3.06 0.97 -0.44
C CYS A 153 -4.44 0.32 -0.45
N GLU A 154 -5.39 1.00 -1.06
CA GLU A 154 -6.63 0.38 -1.49
C GLU A 154 -6.35 -0.37 -2.78
N VAL A 155 -6.63 -1.67 -2.79
CA VAL A 155 -6.30 -2.55 -3.91
C VAL A 155 -7.51 -3.38 -4.29
N ALA A 156 -7.92 -3.33 -5.56
CA ALA A 156 -8.96 -4.18 -6.11
C ALA A 156 -8.38 -5.56 -6.42
N VAL A 157 -8.71 -6.56 -5.59
CA VAL A 157 -8.00 -7.85 -5.60
C VAL A 157 -8.87 -9.05 -5.93
N LYS A 158 -10.15 -9.05 -5.56
CA LYS A 158 -11.03 -10.21 -5.82
C LYS A 158 -11.71 -10.11 -7.19
N PRO A 159 -11.98 -11.26 -7.81
CA PRO A 159 -11.72 -12.62 -7.34
C PRO A 159 -10.26 -13.04 -7.47
N PHE A 160 -9.79 -13.88 -6.51
CA PHE A 160 -8.41 -14.35 -6.46
C PHE A 160 -8.12 -15.55 -7.36
N TYR A 161 -6.90 -15.60 -7.89
CA TYR A 161 -6.20 -16.81 -8.30
C TYR A 161 -5.34 -17.28 -7.12
N GLU A 162 -5.79 -18.30 -6.41
CA GLU A 162 -5.19 -18.76 -5.16
C GLU A 162 -4.07 -19.79 -5.42
N ARG A 163 -2.94 -19.62 -4.70
CA ARG A 163 -1.77 -20.48 -4.81
C ARG A 163 -1.19 -20.78 -3.44
N HIS A 164 -0.76 -22.01 -3.23
CA HIS A 164 -0.01 -22.45 -2.04
C HIS A 164 1.49 -22.49 -2.28
N ASP A 165 1.90 -22.61 -3.54
CA ASP A 165 3.28 -22.70 -3.98
C ASP A 165 3.62 -21.66 -5.05
N ALA A 166 4.92 -21.42 -5.24
CA ALA A 166 5.41 -20.46 -6.21
C ALA A 166 4.97 -20.81 -7.64
N GLU A 167 4.61 -19.78 -8.39
CA GLU A 167 4.30 -19.86 -9.81
C GLU A 167 4.81 -18.62 -10.53
N TYR A 168 5.93 -18.72 -11.21
CA TYR A 168 6.61 -17.57 -11.82
C TYR A 168 5.82 -16.92 -12.98
N ASN A 169 4.87 -17.64 -13.58
CA ASN A 169 3.97 -17.15 -14.63
C ASN A 169 2.55 -16.94 -14.10
N ALA A 170 2.39 -16.70 -12.79
CA ALA A 170 1.07 -16.51 -12.18
C ALA A 170 0.27 -15.36 -12.79
N ASN A 171 0.91 -14.34 -13.35
CA ASN A 171 0.27 -13.27 -14.10
C ASN A 171 -0.54 -13.79 -15.30
N GLU A 172 0.02 -14.74 -16.05
CA GLU A 172 -0.66 -15.35 -17.21
C GLU A 172 -1.79 -16.27 -16.76
N SER A 173 -1.52 -17.11 -15.76
CA SER A 173 -2.51 -18.04 -15.21
C SER A 173 -3.67 -17.30 -14.56
N CYS A 174 -3.41 -16.24 -13.80
CA CYS A 174 -4.42 -15.36 -13.21
C CYS A 174 -5.33 -14.75 -14.29
N LYS A 175 -4.72 -14.18 -15.34
CA LYS A 175 -5.45 -13.61 -16.48
C LYS A 175 -6.28 -14.66 -17.20
N LYS A 176 -5.71 -15.83 -17.50
CA LYS A 176 -6.39 -16.95 -18.17
C LYS A 176 -7.57 -17.47 -17.34
N ALA A 177 -7.45 -17.46 -16.02
CA ALA A 177 -8.52 -17.84 -15.10
C ALA A 177 -9.61 -16.76 -14.93
N GLY A 178 -9.49 -15.60 -15.57
CA GLY A 178 -10.42 -14.48 -15.40
C GLY A 178 -10.39 -13.89 -13.98
N LYS A 179 -9.25 -13.99 -13.30
CA LYS A 179 -9.06 -13.50 -11.94
C LYS A 179 -8.35 -12.15 -11.95
N ARG A 180 -8.54 -11.38 -10.86
CA ARG A 180 -8.06 -10.00 -10.76
C ARG A 180 -6.68 -9.91 -10.12
N ALA A 181 -6.40 -10.79 -9.16
CA ALA A 181 -5.13 -10.82 -8.46
C ALA A 181 -4.74 -12.26 -8.09
N THR A 182 -3.45 -12.52 -7.97
CA THR A 182 -2.97 -13.75 -7.34
C THR A 182 -2.92 -13.57 -5.83
N LYS A 183 -3.41 -14.58 -5.09
CA LYS A 183 -3.24 -14.66 -3.65
C LYS A 183 -2.37 -15.88 -3.33
N GLY A 184 -1.14 -15.64 -2.87
CA GLY A 184 -0.34 -16.65 -2.21
C GLY A 184 -0.88 -16.87 -0.80
N ILE A 185 -1.27 -18.12 -0.48
CA ILE A 185 -1.91 -18.44 0.80
C ILE A 185 -0.83 -18.81 1.81
N GLY A 186 -0.72 -18.01 2.88
CA GLY A 186 0.21 -18.22 3.97
C GLY A 186 -0.44 -18.84 5.21
N LYS A 187 0.38 -19.49 6.02
CA LYS A 187 -0.06 -20.13 7.28
C LYS A 187 -0.49 -19.11 8.33
N ASN A 188 0.12 -17.94 8.37
CA ASN A 188 -0.32 -16.80 9.19
C ASN A 188 -1.20 -15.88 8.35
N GLN A 189 -2.44 -15.68 8.76
CA GLN A 189 -3.39 -14.86 8.02
C GLN A 189 -4.46 -14.27 8.94
N PRO A 190 -5.07 -13.14 8.54
CA PRO A 190 -6.18 -12.56 9.27
C PRO A 190 -7.32 -13.57 9.44
N GLN A 191 -7.89 -13.62 10.64
CA GLN A 191 -9.02 -14.48 10.96
C GLN A 191 -10.35 -13.80 10.68
N LYS A 192 -10.38 -12.47 10.74
CA LYS A 192 -11.56 -11.64 10.53
C LYS A 192 -11.21 -10.44 9.68
N TRP A 193 -12.22 -9.92 9.03
CA TRP A 193 -12.15 -8.72 8.18
C TRP A 193 -13.25 -7.77 8.59
N LYS A 194 -12.99 -6.45 8.48
CA LYS A 194 -13.94 -5.38 8.72
C LYS A 194 -13.92 -4.39 7.58
N ASP A 195 -15.01 -3.64 7.42
CA ASP A 195 -15.09 -2.53 6.49
C ASP A 195 -14.15 -1.41 6.92
N ALA A 196 -13.20 -1.06 6.05
CA ALA A 196 -12.19 -0.04 6.33
C ALA A 196 -12.82 1.36 6.41
N GLY A 197 -13.82 1.66 5.58
CA GLY A 197 -14.51 2.95 5.61
C GLY A 197 -15.23 3.19 6.93
N VAL A 198 -15.92 2.18 7.44
CA VAL A 198 -16.58 2.25 8.74
C VAL A 198 -15.56 2.35 9.88
N ALA A 199 -14.52 1.53 9.84
CA ALA A 199 -13.50 1.49 10.89
C ALA A 199 -12.72 2.81 10.99
N LEU A 200 -12.29 3.35 9.85
CA LEU A 200 -11.53 4.59 9.76
C LEU A 200 -12.41 5.85 9.85
N GLY A 201 -13.69 5.76 9.52
CA GLY A 201 -14.60 6.91 9.38
C GLY A 201 -14.37 7.66 8.05
N VAL A 202 -14.03 6.92 6.98
CA VAL A 202 -13.73 7.45 5.64
C VAL A 202 -14.69 6.84 4.62
N ASP A 203 -15.70 7.60 4.21
CA ASP A 203 -16.78 7.11 3.35
C ASP A 203 -16.30 6.52 2.02
N GLU A 204 -15.24 7.06 1.45
CA GLU A 204 -14.64 6.59 0.20
C GLU A 204 -14.13 5.14 0.29
N LEU A 205 -13.77 4.68 1.49
CA LEU A 205 -13.28 3.34 1.75
C LEU A 205 -14.37 2.34 2.16
N LYS A 206 -15.66 2.74 2.14
CA LYS A 206 -16.77 1.79 2.38
C LYS A 206 -16.77 0.69 1.32
N GLY A 207 -16.95 -0.56 1.76
CA GLY A 207 -16.82 -1.75 0.91
C GLY A 207 -15.37 -2.21 0.69
N CYS A 208 -14.37 -1.44 1.14
CA CYS A 208 -12.97 -1.89 1.20
C CYS A 208 -12.75 -2.63 2.52
N HIS A 209 -12.19 -3.83 2.50
CA HIS A 209 -11.97 -4.60 3.70
C HIS A 209 -10.54 -4.48 4.23
N MET A 210 -10.38 -4.45 5.54
CA MET A 210 -9.11 -4.52 6.26
C MET A 210 -9.15 -5.60 7.33
N PRO A 211 -8.00 -6.20 7.72
CA PRO A 211 -7.94 -7.17 8.80
C PRO A 211 -8.51 -6.64 10.11
N ASP A 212 -9.17 -7.51 10.87
CA ASP A 212 -9.73 -7.21 12.18
C ASP A 212 -9.09 -8.10 13.25
N GLY A 213 -8.26 -7.48 14.11
CA GLY A 213 -7.54 -8.15 15.17
C GLY A 213 -6.27 -8.89 14.71
N LYS A 214 -5.81 -9.79 15.58
CA LYS A 214 -4.55 -10.50 15.36
C LYS A 214 -4.67 -11.63 14.35
N PRO A 215 -3.62 -11.93 13.57
CA PRO A 215 -3.60 -13.07 12.67
C PRO A 215 -3.63 -14.38 13.45
N GLY A 216 -4.25 -15.39 12.86
CA GLY A 216 -4.13 -16.76 13.31
C GLY A 216 -3.06 -17.52 12.53
N TYR A 217 -2.65 -18.66 13.07
CA TYR A 217 -1.73 -19.60 12.43
C TYR A 217 -2.42 -20.93 12.19
N ASP A 218 -2.37 -21.42 10.95
CA ASP A 218 -2.88 -22.72 10.56
C ASP A 218 -1.74 -23.59 9.99
N ALA A 219 -1.27 -24.53 10.81
CA ALA A 219 -0.21 -25.45 10.43
C ALA A 219 -0.65 -26.47 9.37
N GLN A 220 -1.96 -26.70 9.21
CA GLN A 220 -2.51 -27.71 8.30
C GLN A 220 -2.60 -27.19 6.85
N LEU A 221 -2.51 -25.88 6.64
CA LEU A 221 -2.50 -25.31 5.28
C LEU A 221 -1.32 -25.87 4.49
N PRO A 222 -1.57 -26.33 3.25
CA PRO A 222 -0.51 -26.82 2.38
C PRO A 222 0.44 -25.68 1.99
N GLY A 223 1.60 -26.05 1.45
CA GLY A 223 2.63 -25.11 1.03
C GLY A 223 3.51 -24.64 2.19
N TRP A 224 4.45 -23.74 1.85
CA TRP A 224 5.50 -23.28 2.76
C TRP A 224 5.44 -21.77 3.06
N LEU A 225 4.53 -21.04 2.41
CA LEU A 225 4.33 -19.61 2.67
C LEU A 225 3.96 -19.37 4.13
N GLN A 226 4.69 -18.46 4.77
CA GLN A 226 4.40 -18.08 6.14
C GLN A 226 3.26 -17.05 6.22
N TYR A 227 3.15 -16.16 5.24
CA TYR A 227 2.20 -15.06 5.20
C TYR A 227 1.53 -14.96 3.85
N ASN A 228 0.30 -14.45 3.84
CA ASN A 228 -0.38 -14.15 2.58
C ASN A 228 0.41 -13.14 1.74
N GLU A 229 0.34 -13.31 0.44
CA GLU A 229 0.80 -12.36 -0.56
C GLU A 229 -0.32 -12.04 -1.53
N TYR A 230 -0.47 -10.77 -1.87
CA TYR A 230 -1.45 -10.30 -2.84
C TYR A 230 -0.70 -9.62 -3.97
N ILE A 231 -0.86 -10.14 -5.18
CA ILE A 231 -0.12 -9.64 -6.33
C ILE A 231 -1.11 -9.17 -7.39
N VAL A 232 -0.99 -7.91 -7.78
CA VAL A 232 -1.76 -7.34 -8.87
C VAL A 232 -0.86 -7.08 -10.07
N TYR A 233 -1.42 -7.22 -11.26
CA TYR A 233 -0.71 -7.14 -12.53
C TYR A 233 -1.16 -5.97 -13.40
N ASP A 234 -2.03 -5.12 -12.85
CA ASP A 234 -2.44 -3.86 -13.44
C ASP A 234 -2.35 -2.76 -12.36
N ILE A 235 -1.57 -1.73 -12.63
CA ILE A 235 -1.39 -0.61 -11.69
C ILE A 235 -2.67 0.19 -11.47
N ALA A 236 -3.63 0.14 -12.39
CA ALA A 236 -4.94 0.77 -12.23
C ALA A 236 -5.76 0.17 -11.07
N GLN A 237 -5.40 -1.05 -10.59
CA GLN A 237 -6.01 -1.70 -9.41
C GLN A 237 -5.55 -1.11 -8.08
N ILE A 238 -4.67 -0.10 -8.08
CA ILE A 238 -3.99 0.39 -6.88
C ILE A 238 -4.29 1.87 -6.70
N ARG A 239 -4.69 2.26 -5.48
CA ARG A 239 -4.67 3.64 -5.00
C ARG A 239 -3.89 3.70 -3.70
N VAL A 240 -2.86 4.53 -3.62
CA VAL A 240 -2.17 4.78 -2.35
C VAL A 240 -3.03 5.72 -1.53
N LYS A 241 -3.46 5.28 -0.34
CA LYS A 241 -4.33 6.07 0.55
C LYS A 241 -3.59 6.69 1.72
N TYR A 242 -2.60 5.97 2.26
CA TYR A 242 -1.83 6.46 3.41
C TYR A 242 -0.34 6.20 3.24
N LEU A 243 0.44 7.19 3.67
CA LEU A 243 1.88 7.09 3.89
C LEU A 243 2.15 7.13 5.39
N LEU A 244 2.90 6.17 5.89
CA LEU A 244 3.24 6.08 7.30
C LEU A 244 4.75 6.21 7.50
N MET A 245 5.14 7.02 8.48
CA MET A 245 6.48 7.03 9.04
C MET A 245 6.47 6.27 10.37
N ILE A 246 7.28 5.23 10.47
CA ILE A 246 7.27 4.28 11.59
C ILE A 246 8.69 4.12 12.12
N ASN A 247 8.86 4.24 13.42
CA ASN A 247 10.10 3.88 14.08
C ASN A 247 10.09 2.36 14.30
N MET A 248 11.11 1.67 13.76
CA MET A 248 11.27 0.21 13.73
C MET A 248 12.51 -0.25 14.50
#